data_5ba2385dbc2229d1384586732a3d3c0c
#
_entry.id   5ba2385dbc2229d1384586732a3d3c0c
#
_cell.length_a   1.000
_cell.length_b   1.000
_cell.length_c   1.000
_cell.angle_alpha   90.00
_cell.angle_beta   90.00
_cell.angle_gamma   90.00
#
_symmetry.space_group_name_H-M   'P 1'
#
loop_
_entity.id
_entity.type
_entity.pdbx_description
1 polymer ?
#
loop_
_entity_poly.entity_id
_entity_poly.type
_entity_poly.pdbx_seq_one_letter_code
_entity_poly.pdbx_strand_id
1 'polypeptide(L)'
;MYKEQGMYVIHYGHEASQVICDEHVTVTTQKLLDDTYGIYDWKNRGLKYEMGDIVQKTFNANAIREVAKRKQTGDIILCFFGLAQKDVCDAHPDLFACEPSIGYPSAFAPYKVYESYAVMHGLQGPSKVSNAEYKFYDAVIPSGFDLSEFEYREQKEGYFLMCGRIMWSKGVDIAAQVCEKLGKKLILAGTTNGPQDCNLGDKWPDHVAYVGYADVEKRKKLMAGASGLFCPTIYNEPFGYVAIEAMLSGTPVITVDWGAFTETVQHGVTGFRCRTFEQFLWAAKNIDTISPRACREWAVKNYSFEKVGKMYKEYFQSLQNLSYQGWYTPNEERTELEWLTKTTPAPKTFKEILRQFNRIKKGNINFIQIGAMDGVSHDDLHRYVQNFNWRGYLVEPLPDMFMKLVTNYQDTPGLFFECSAIANTDGELDIFRVPEQKIRDGLVEPWADGCSTLVPESHIRELVPHMISEKINGITFNSFIQKWNIKPGDIDFIQIDTEGFDYDIAMQILQSNILPKLFKIEIAHITYTKAVYLKWLLETHHGYTCFIDNYDLVAYKF
;
A
#
# COMPACT_ATOMS: atom_id res chain seq x y z
N MET A 1 -15.03 -10.21 10.13
CA MET A 1 -13.91 -9.48 9.52
C MET A 1 -14.33 -8.15 8.91
N TYR A 2 -14.95 -8.06 7.72
CA TYR A 2 -15.30 -6.77 7.07
C TYR A 2 -16.23 -5.90 7.91
N LYS A 3 -17.27 -6.48 8.48
CA LYS A 3 -18.21 -5.77 9.36
C LYS A 3 -17.55 -5.15 10.59
N GLU A 4 -16.59 -5.83 11.20
CA GLU A 4 -15.79 -5.34 12.34
C GLU A 4 -14.93 -4.12 11.99
N GLN A 5 -14.64 -3.93 10.71
CA GLN A 5 -13.94 -2.75 10.18
C GLN A 5 -14.90 -1.59 9.83
N GLY A 6 -16.18 -1.71 10.16
CA GLY A 6 -17.20 -0.68 9.92
C GLY A 6 -17.74 -0.64 8.50
N MET A 7 -17.53 -1.69 7.70
CA MET A 7 -18.11 -1.81 6.37
C MET A 7 -19.54 -2.36 6.46
N TYR A 8 -20.45 -1.84 5.65
CA TYR A 8 -21.78 -2.40 5.48
C TYR A 8 -21.70 -3.57 4.49
N VAL A 9 -22.07 -4.77 4.93
CA VAL A 9 -21.87 -6.01 4.17
C VAL A 9 -23.20 -6.61 3.77
N ILE A 10 -23.45 -6.72 2.46
CA ILE A 10 -24.59 -7.46 1.90
C ILE A 10 -24.06 -8.77 1.33
N HIS A 11 -24.57 -9.89 1.85
CA HIS A 11 -24.21 -11.22 1.38
C HIS A 11 -25.30 -11.77 0.45
N TYR A 12 -24.93 -12.09 -0.77
CA TYR A 12 -25.78 -12.76 -1.75
C TYR A 12 -25.40 -14.24 -1.81
N GLY A 13 -26.31 -15.11 -1.38
CA GLY A 13 -25.92 -16.51 -1.23
C GLY A 13 -27.11 -17.49 -1.15
N HIS A 14 -26.77 -18.71 -0.74
CA HIS A 14 -27.75 -19.77 -0.51
C HIS A 14 -28.61 -19.47 0.73
N GLU A 15 -29.89 -19.88 0.72
CA GLU A 15 -30.85 -19.63 1.82
C GLU A 15 -30.37 -20.12 3.20
N ALA A 16 -29.58 -21.19 3.24
CA ALA A 16 -29.02 -21.74 4.48
C ALA A 16 -27.66 -21.14 4.89
N SER A 17 -27.16 -20.12 4.18
CA SER A 17 -25.88 -19.49 4.52
C SER A 17 -25.94 -18.76 5.86
N GLN A 18 -24.96 -19.04 6.73
CA GLN A 18 -24.81 -18.38 8.04
C GLN A 18 -23.55 -17.50 8.01
N VAL A 19 -23.67 -16.31 7.45
CA VAL A 19 -22.58 -15.36 7.29
C VAL A 19 -22.84 -14.15 8.17
N ILE A 20 -21.81 -13.66 8.87
CA ILE A 20 -21.90 -12.41 9.63
C ILE A 20 -21.91 -11.23 8.63
N CYS A 21 -23.09 -10.71 8.37
CA CYS A 21 -23.35 -9.61 7.44
C CYS A 21 -24.40 -8.65 8.02
N ASP A 22 -24.65 -7.53 7.35
CA ASP A 22 -25.74 -6.59 7.71
C ASP A 22 -27.05 -6.99 7.04
N GLU A 23 -26.95 -7.52 5.82
CA GLU A 23 -28.10 -8.05 5.07
C GLU A 23 -27.70 -9.35 4.35
N HIS A 24 -28.53 -10.40 4.51
CA HIS A 24 -28.43 -11.62 3.71
C HIS A 24 -29.54 -11.66 2.66
N VAL A 25 -29.15 -11.83 1.41
CA VAL A 25 -30.05 -11.90 0.26
C VAL A 25 -29.97 -13.30 -0.35
N THR A 26 -31.06 -14.04 -0.28
CA THR A 26 -31.14 -15.38 -0.89
C THR A 26 -31.19 -15.27 -2.41
N VAL A 27 -30.24 -15.87 -3.10
CA VAL A 27 -30.16 -15.91 -4.57
C VAL A 27 -30.22 -17.36 -5.11
N THR A 28 -30.07 -18.35 -4.26
CA THR A 28 -30.26 -19.79 -4.59
C THR A 28 -30.83 -20.55 -3.40
N THR A 29 -31.50 -21.69 -3.65
CA THR A 29 -32.22 -22.45 -2.64
C THR A 29 -31.78 -23.92 -2.64
N GLN A 30 -31.96 -24.61 -1.51
CA GLN A 30 -31.70 -26.05 -1.40
C GLN A 30 -32.54 -26.86 -2.38
N LYS A 31 -33.79 -26.46 -2.59
CA LYS A 31 -34.67 -27.12 -3.56
C LYS A 31 -34.06 -27.12 -4.97
N LEU A 32 -33.50 -25.98 -5.44
CA LEU A 32 -32.85 -25.92 -6.75
C LEU A 32 -31.61 -26.83 -6.84
N LEU A 33 -30.84 -26.92 -5.76
CA LEU A 33 -29.70 -27.85 -5.69
C LEU A 33 -30.14 -29.30 -5.75
N ASP A 34 -31.15 -29.66 -4.96
CA ASP A 34 -31.67 -31.05 -4.89
C ASP A 34 -32.31 -31.47 -6.22
N ASP A 35 -33.06 -30.58 -6.87
CA ASP A 35 -33.67 -30.80 -8.18
C ASP A 35 -32.61 -31.00 -9.29
N THR A 36 -31.46 -30.34 -9.15
CA THR A 36 -30.39 -30.40 -10.19
C THR A 36 -29.39 -31.52 -9.95
N TYR A 37 -28.91 -31.68 -8.72
CA TYR A 37 -27.80 -32.58 -8.40
C TYR A 37 -28.26 -33.83 -7.64
N GLY A 38 -29.51 -33.86 -7.18
CA GLY A 38 -30.04 -34.89 -6.27
C GLY A 38 -29.52 -34.67 -4.83
N ILE A 39 -30.16 -35.35 -3.90
CA ILE A 39 -29.74 -35.37 -2.50
C ILE A 39 -28.48 -36.21 -2.37
N TYR A 40 -27.37 -35.66 -1.92
CA TYR A 40 -26.13 -36.40 -1.74
C TYR A 40 -25.29 -35.88 -0.57
N ASP A 41 -24.45 -36.74 -0.02
CA ASP A 41 -23.52 -36.38 1.06
C ASP A 41 -22.30 -35.64 0.51
N TRP A 42 -22.41 -34.33 0.41
CA TRP A 42 -21.34 -33.47 -0.09
C TRP A 42 -20.09 -33.47 0.81
N LYS A 43 -20.24 -33.78 2.12
CA LYS A 43 -19.11 -33.83 3.06
C LYS A 43 -18.12 -34.93 2.71
N ASN A 44 -18.63 -36.06 2.23
CA ASN A 44 -17.81 -37.21 1.82
C ASN A 44 -17.51 -37.25 0.32
N ARG A 45 -18.35 -36.60 -0.51
CA ARG A 45 -18.26 -36.70 -1.98
C ARG A 45 -17.78 -35.41 -2.64
N GLY A 46 -17.55 -34.32 -1.86
CA GLY A 46 -17.22 -33.01 -2.37
C GLY A 46 -18.42 -32.25 -2.95
N LEU A 47 -18.25 -30.97 -3.16
CA LEU A 47 -19.28 -30.11 -3.76
C LEU A 47 -19.45 -30.43 -5.25
N LYS A 48 -20.69 -30.59 -5.70
CA LYS A 48 -21.03 -30.60 -7.11
C LYS A 48 -21.21 -29.18 -7.59
N TYR A 49 -20.56 -28.87 -8.68
CA TYR A 49 -20.61 -27.56 -9.33
C TYR A 49 -20.23 -27.73 -10.79
N GLU A 50 -21.04 -27.20 -11.71
CA GLU A 50 -20.76 -27.21 -13.13
C GLU A 50 -21.01 -25.83 -13.70
N MET A 51 -19.96 -25.24 -14.33
CA MET A 51 -20.05 -23.93 -14.91
C MET A 51 -21.03 -23.91 -16.07
N GLY A 52 -22.00 -22.98 -16.05
CA GLY A 52 -23.03 -22.83 -17.07
C GLY A 52 -24.29 -23.66 -16.83
N ASP A 53 -24.39 -24.41 -15.72
CA ASP A 53 -25.60 -25.14 -15.35
C ASP A 53 -26.74 -24.20 -14.88
N ILE A 54 -27.90 -24.80 -14.59
CA ILE A 54 -29.09 -24.07 -14.18
C ILE A 54 -28.92 -23.41 -12.80
N VAL A 55 -28.13 -24.02 -11.91
CA VAL A 55 -27.88 -23.48 -10.55
C VAL A 55 -27.07 -22.18 -10.66
N GLN A 56 -25.96 -22.21 -11.41
CA GLN A 56 -25.14 -21.02 -11.62
C GLN A 56 -25.92 -19.92 -12.36
N LYS A 57 -26.61 -20.26 -13.44
CA LYS A 57 -27.42 -19.28 -14.19
C LYS A 57 -28.48 -18.62 -13.33
N THR A 58 -29.17 -19.40 -12.49
CA THR A 58 -30.18 -18.89 -11.57
C THR A 58 -29.55 -18.00 -10.49
N PHE A 59 -28.42 -18.42 -9.92
CA PHE A 59 -27.66 -17.62 -8.96
C PHE A 59 -27.31 -16.25 -9.56
N ASN A 60 -26.67 -16.24 -10.74
CA ASN A 60 -26.24 -14.99 -11.39
C ASN A 60 -27.42 -14.09 -11.74
N ALA A 61 -28.50 -14.63 -12.32
CA ALA A 61 -29.68 -13.85 -12.67
C ALA A 61 -30.36 -13.21 -11.44
N ASN A 62 -30.45 -13.95 -10.34
CA ASN A 62 -30.98 -13.43 -9.09
C ASN A 62 -30.05 -12.41 -8.46
N ALA A 63 -28.74 -12.66 -8.42
CA ALA A 63 -27.75 -11.72 -7.89
C ALA A 63 -27.75 -10.41 -8.67
N ILE A 64 -27.75 -10.43 -10.00
CA ILE A 64 -27.86 -9.24 -10.87
C ILE A 64 -29.06 -8.38 -10.46
N ARG A 65 -30.24 -9.00 -10.36
CA ARG A 65 -31.46 -8.29 -10.02
C ARG A 65 -31.42 -7.71 -8.60
N GLU A 66 -30.91 -8.45 -7.64
CA GLU A 66 -30.90 -8.05 -6.23
C GLU A 66 -29.81 -7.02 -5.92
N VAL A 67 -28.66 -7.08 -6.59
CA VAL A 67 -27.62 -6.04 -6.55
C VAL A 67 -28.15 -4.73 -7.12
N ALA A 68 -28.83 -4.78 -8.26
CA ALA A 68 -29.41 -3.59 -8.89
C ALA A 68 -30.34 -2.78 -7.97
N LYS A 69 -31.03 -3.47 -7.04
CA LYS A 69 -31.94 -2.83 -6.09
C LYS A 69 -31.25 -2.14 -4.90
N ARG A 70 -30.01 -2.55 -4.59
CA ARG A 70 -29.31 -2.18 -3.35
C ARG A 70 -28.05 -1.38 -3.56
N LYS A 71 -27.44 -1.47 -4.75
CA LYS A 71 -26.15 -0.82 -5.04
C LYS A 71 -26.21 0.69 -4.88
N GLN A 72 -25.12 1.23 -4.37
CA GLN A 72 -24.86 2.66 -4.23
C GLN A 72 -23.55 3.03 -4.92
N THR A 73 -23.40 4.32 -5.24
CA THR A 73 -22.13 4.81 -5.83
C THR A 73 -20.97 4.58 -4.87
N GLY A 74 -19.90 3.96 -5.37
CA GLY A 74 -18.72 3.65 -4.57
C GLY A 74 -18.75 2.27 -3.90
N ASP A 75 -19.81 1.49 -4.07
CA ASP A 75 -19.85 0.10 -3.61
C ASP A 75 -18.88 -0.78 -4.38
N ILE A 76 -18.46 -1.87 -3.73
CA ILE A 76 -17.52 -2.85 -4.29
C ILE A 76 -18.21 -4.22 -4.32
N ILE A 77 -18.23 -4.85 -5.50
CA ILE A 77 -18.66 -6.25 -5.64
C ILE A 77 -17.47 -7.15 -5.37
N LEU A 78 -17.61 -8.05 -4.38
CA LEU A 78 -16.61 -9.08 -4.07
C LEU A 78 -17.03 -10.42 -4.67
N CYS A 79 -16.20 -10.96 -5.57
CA CYS A 79 -16.41 -12.25 -6.24
C CYS A 79 -15.40 -13.28 -5.76
N PHE A 80 -15.85 -14.45 -5.35
CA PHE A 80 -15.00 -15.50 -4.76
C PHE A 80 -14.88 -16.78 -5.62
N PHE A 81 -15.56 -16.84 -6.76
CA PHE A 81 -15.65 -18.04 -7.61
C PHE A 81 -15.15 -17.83 -9.06
N GLY A 82 -14.28 -16.85 -9.27
CA GLY A 82 -13.71 -16.61 -10.59
C GLY A 82 -14.79 -16.36 -11.64
N LEU A 83 -14.56 -16.87 -12.86
CA LEU A 83 -15.44 -16.67 -14.03
C LEU A 83 -16.91 -17.01 -13.78
N ALA A 84 -17.22 -17.84 -12.79
CA ALA A 84 -18.59 -18.20 -12.47
C ALA A 84 -19.50 -17.01 -12.12
N GLN A 85 -18.94 -15.96 -11.58
CA GLN A 85 -19.67 -14.76 -11.15
C GLN A 85 -19.43 -13.56 -12.08
N LYS A 86 -18.76 -13.76 -13.22
CA LYS A 86 -18.43 -12.69 -14.17
C LYS A 86 -19.67 -11.93 -14.65
N ASP A 87 -20.76 -12.63 -14.96
CA ASP A 87 -22.00 -12.03 -15.44
C ASP A 87 -22.58 -10.99 -14.47
N VAL A 88 -22.41 -11.22 -13.16
CA VAL A 88 -22.87 -10.28 -12.12
C VAL A 88 -22.08 -8.98 -12.18
N CYS A 89 -20.77 -9.06 -12.35
CA CYS A 89 -19.92 -7.89 -12.48
C CYS A 89 -20.16 -7.14 -13.80
N ASP A 90 -20.28 -7.87 -14.91
CA ASP A 90 -20.55 -7.27 -16.23
C ASP A 90 -21.89 -6.52 -16.29
N ALA A 91 -22.89 -6.97 -15.49
CA ALA A 91 -24.18 -6.29 -15.37
C ALA A 91 -24.13 -5.01 -14.54
N HIS A 92 -23.05 -4.78 -13.79
CA HIS A 92 -22.88 -3.62 -12.91
C HIS A 92 -21.53 -2.93 -13.14
N PRO A 93 -21.27 -2.39 -14.35
CA PRO A 93 -19.98 -1.77 -14.70
C PRO A 93 -19.73 -0.45 -13.96
N ASP A 94 -20.73 0.09 -13.29
CA ASP A 94 -20.67 1.27 -12.43
C ASP A 94 -20.11 0.98 -11.02
N LEU A 95 -19.88 -0.28 -10.67
CA LEU A 95 -19.29 -0.71 -9.42
C LEU A 95 -17.87 -1.23 -9.59
N PHE A 96 -17.07 -1.16 -8.53
CA PHE A 96 -15.75 -1.78 -8.52
C PHE A 96 -15.88 -3.30 -8.34
N ALA A 97 -15.52 -4.08 -9.36
CA ALA A 97 -15.46 -5.52 -9.26
C ALA A 97 -14.09 -5.94 -8.73
N CYS A 98 -14.07 -6.55 -7.55
CA CYS A 98 -12.90 -7.06 -6.87
C CYS A 98 -13.01 -8.57 -6.65
N GLU A 99 -11.93 -9.29 -6.93
CA GLU A 99 -11.81 -10.73 -6.68
C GLU A 99 -10.80 -10.94 -5.55
N PRO A 100 -11.27 -11.17 -4.31
CA PRO A 100 -10.41 -11.38 -3.15
C PRO A 100 -10.02 -12.86 -3.01
N SER A 101 -8.98 -13.13 -2.21
CA SER A 101 -8.51 -14.48 -1.85
C SER A 101 -8.25 -15.38 -3.07
N ILE A 102 -7.56 -14.83 -4.08
CA ILE A 102 -7.23 -15.59 -5.30
C ILE A 102 -6.12 -16.60 -4.97
N GLY A 103 -6.48 -17.90 -4.96
CA GLY A 103 -5.60 -19.04 -4.88
C GLY A 103 -5.83 -20.03 -6.03
N TYR A 104 -6.47 -19.60 -7.11
CA TYR A 104 -6.96 -20.40 -8.22
C TYR A 104 -6.75 -19.71 -9.57
N PRO A 105 -6.67 -20.48 -10.68
CA PRO A 105 -6.62 -19.91 -12.03
C PRO A 105 -7.98 -19.30 -12.43
N SER A 106 -7.99 -18.49 -13.49
CA SER A 106 -9.20 -17.93 -14.08
C SER A 106 -9.84 -16.75 -13.32
N ALA A 107 -9.04 -15.98 -12.58
CA ALA A 107 -9.47 -14.70 -12.05
C ALA A 107 -9.74 -13.71 -13.18
N PHE A 108 -10.89 -13.01 -13.16
CA PHE A 108 -11.35 -12.15 -14.24
C PHE A 108 -11.47 -10.67 -13.85
N ALA A 109 -11.74 -10.38 -12.55
CA ALA A 109 -12.02 -9.03 -12.10
C ALA A 109 -10.86 -8.07 -12.39
N PRO A 110 -11.14 -6.77 -12.66
CA PRO A 110 -10.10 -5.78 -12.87
C PRO A 110 -9.23 -5.55 -11.63
N TYR A 111 -9.79 -5.73 -10.43
CA TYR A 111 -9.08 -5.58 -9.16
C TYR A 111 -8.94 -6.95 -8.49
N LYS A 112 -7.69 -7.36 -8.24
CA LYS A 112 -7.36 -8.70 -7.78
C LYS A 112 -6.59 -8.67 -6.47
N VAL A 113 -7.01 -9.52 -5.53
CA VAL A 113 -6.29 -9.73 -4.27
C VAL A 113 -5.91 -11.20 -4.17
N TYR A 114 -4.61 -11.44 -4.21
CA TYR A 114 -4.01 -12.78 -4.12
C TYR A 114 -3.71 -13.14 -2.67
N GLU A 115 -3.75 -14.43 -2.35
CA GLU A 115 -3.46 -14.93 -0.99
C GLU A 115 -1.96 -14.89 -0.64
N SER A 116 -1.08 -14.94 -1.66
CA SER A 116 0.37 -14.88 -1.51
C SER A 116 1.05 -14.35 -2.78
N TYR A 117 2.28 -13.89 -2.65
CA TYR A 117 3.11 -13.56 -3.81
C TYR A 117 3.43 -14.79 -4.65
N ALA A 118 3.61 -15.96 -4.00
CA ALA A 118 3.86 -17.21 -4.72
C ALA A 118 2.73 -17.54 -5.70
N VAL A 119 1.46 -17.40 -5.29
CA VAL A 119 0.33 -17.65 -6.20
C VAL A 119 0.16 -16.53 -7.22
N MET A 120 0.36 -15.27 -6.83
CA MET A 120 0.30 -14.14 -7.75
C MET A 120 1.29 -14.33 -8.90
N HIS A 121 2.55 -14.58 -8.58
CA HIS A 121 3.60 -14.81 -9.59
C HIS A 121 3.38 -16.09 -10.38
N GLY A 122 2.91 -17.16 -9.72
CA GLY A 122 2.59 -18.44 -10.37
C GLY A 122 1.48 -18.34 -11.41
N LEU A 123 0.45 -17.54 -11.14
CA LEU A 123 -0.68 -17.34 -12.07
C LEU A 123 -0.38 -16.34 -13.19
N GLN A 124 0.45 -15.35 -12.93
CA GLN A 124 0.83 -14.33 -13.90
C GLN A 124 2.01 -14.79 -14.79
N GLY A 125 2.90 -15.65 -14.28
CA GLY A 125 4.09 -16.13 -14.98
C GLY A 125 3.84 -16.87 -16.31
N PRO A 126 2.83 -17.73 -16.46
CA PRO A 126 2.56 -18.44 -17.71
C PRO A 126 2.09 -17.56 -18.86
N SER A 127 1.63 -16.35 -18.59
CA SER A 127 1.10 -15.44 -19.62
C SER A 127 2.16 -14.78 -20.51
N LYS A 128 3.21 -15.54 -20.92
CA LYS A 128 4.34 -15.15 -21.78
C LYS A 128 5.52 -14.52 -21.01
N VAL A 129 6.57 -15.28 -20.89
CA VAL A 129 7.80 -15.03 -20.11
C VAL A 129 8.47 -13.66 -20.34
N SER A 130 8.18 -12.95 -21.41
CA SER A 130 8.79 -11.65 -21.72
C SER A 130 7.93 -10.43 -21.38
N ASN A 131 6.62 -10.60 -21.12
CA ASN A 131 5.69 -9.47 -20.95
C ASN A 131 4.57 -9.82 -19.96
N ALA A 132 4.90 -10.35 -18.78
CA ALA A 132 3.92 -10.52 -17.71
C ALA A 132 3.47 -9.13 -17.25
N GLU A 133 2.22 -8.77 -17.56
CA GLU A 133 1.64 -7.50 -17.17
C GLU A 133 1.10 -7.60 -15.75
N TYR A 134 1.78 -6.97 -14.81
CA TYR A 134 1.27 -6.71 -13.47
C TYR A 134 0.42 -5.45 -13.49
N LYS A 135 -0.68 -5.46 -12.76
CA LYS A 135 -1.53 -4.27 -12.61
C LYS A 135 -1.22 -3.59 -11.29
N PHE A 136 -1.14 -2.27 -11.29
CA PHE A 136 -0.79 -1.48 -10.10
C PHE A 136 -1.70 -1.71 -8.89
N TYR A 137 -2.93 -2.17 -9.13
CA TYR A 137 -3.92 -2.41 -8.08
C TYR A 137 -4.13 -3.89 -7.76
N ASP A 138 -3.34 -4.77 -8.35
CA ASP A 138 -3.23 -6.14 -7.87
C ASP A 138 -2.50 -6.12 -6.53
N ALA A 139 -3.11 -6.73 -5.52
CA ALA A 139 -2.61 -6.73 -4.16
C ALA A 139 -2.40 -8.16 -3.65
N VAL A 140 -1.53 -8.30 -2.64
CA VAL A 140 -1.42 -9.53 -1.86
C VAL A 140 -1.92 -9.24 -0.45
N ILE A 141 -3.05 -9.83 -0.10
CA ILE A 141 -3.63 -9.78 1.25
C ILE A 141 -3.92 -11.22 1.65
N PRO A 142 -3.29 -11.73 2.71
CA PRO A 142 -3.46 -13.11 3.14
C PRO A 142 -4.90 -13.37 3.63
N SER A 143 -5.28 -14.62 3.70
CA SER A 143 -6.54 -15.00 4.33
C SER A 143 -6.52 -14.75 5.83
N GLY A 144 -7.63 -14.24 6.36
CA GLY A 144 -7.81 -13.99 7.79
C GLY A 144 -8.44 -15.17 8.52
N PHE A 145 -8.21 -15.23 9.84
CA PHE A 145 -8.73 -16.30 10.70
C PHE A 145 -9.43 -15.72 11.93
N ASP A 146 -10.53 -16.35 12.31
CA ASP A 146 -11.18 -16.12 13.59
C ASP A 146 -10.43 -16.85 14.70
N LEU A 147 -9.83 -16.11 15.60
CA LEU A 147 -9.00 -16.67 16.66
C LEU A 147 -9.79 -17.54 17.65
N SER A 148 -11.10 -17.39 17.74
CA SER A 148 -11.98 -18.19 18.61
C SER A 148 -12.14 -19.65 18.13
N GLU A 149 -11.83 -19.91 16.85
CA GLU A 149 -11.90 -21.25 16.26
C GLU A 149 -10.67 -22.11 16.59
N PHE A 150 -9.66 -21.60 17.31
CA PHE A 150 -8.40 -22.30 17.56
C PHE A 150 -8.09 -22.40 19.05
N GLU A 151 -7.86 -23.66 19.49
CA GLU A 151 -7.39 -23.96 20.84
C GLU A 151 -5.86 -23.86 20.87
N TYR A 152 -5.32 -23.09 21.82
CA TYR A 152 -3.88 -22.99 22.03
C TYR A 152 -3.41 -23.95 23.13
N ARG A 153 -2.34 -24.70 22.87
CA ARG A 153 -1.65 -25.52 23.87
C ARG A 153 -0.14 -25.44 23.73
N GLU A 154 0.55 -25.30 24.87
CA GLU A 154 2.01 -25.40 24.93
C GLU A 154 2.47 -26.86 25.03
N GLN A 155 1.78 -27.67 25.83
CA GLN A 155 2.09 -29.10 25.97
C GLN A 155 1.51 -29.93 24.84
N LYS A 156 2.38 -30.71 24.18
CA LYS A 156 2.05 -31.53 23.03
C LYS A 156 1.94 -33.02 23.41
N GLU A 157 1.14 -33.76 22.67
CA GLU A 157 0.80 -35.16 22.96
C GLU A 157 1.73 -36.18 22.26
N GLY A 158 2.80 -35.73 21.60
CA GLY A 158 3.85 -36.59 21.04
C GLY A 158 3.59 -37.18 19.67
N TYR A 159 2.53 -36.77 18.96
CA TYR A 159 2.24 -37.20 17.60
C TYR A 159 2.48 -36.07 16.59
N PHE A 160 2.71 -36.47 15.33
CA PHE A 160 2.67 -35.55 14.18
C PHE A 160 1.30 -35.60 13.49
N LEU A 161 0.92 -34.51 12.84
CA LEU A 161 -0.37 -34.36 12.17
C LEU A 161 -0.19 -34.00 10.71
N MET A 162 -1.03 -34.57 9.85
CA MET A 162 -1.38 -33.99 8.54
C MET A 162 -2.89 -33.78 8.49
N CYS A 163 -3.32 -32.63 8.03
CA CYS A 163 -4.73 -32.25 7.96
C CYS A 163 -5.09 -31.69 6.58
N GLY A 164 -6.28 -32.06 6.08
CA GLY A 164 -6.80 -31.62 4.78
C GLY A 164 -7.07 -32.77 3.83
N ARG A 165 -6.91 -32.58 2.53
CA ARG A 165 -7.02 -33.69 1.56
C ARG A 165 -5.79 -34.59 1.69
N ILE A 166 -6.02 -35.86 2.04
CA ILE A 166 -4.97 -36.86 2.24
C ILE A 166 -4.72 -37.53 0.91
N MET A 167 -3.69 -37.12 0.19
CA MET A 167 -3.34 -37.60 -1.15
C MET A 167 -1.83 -37.41 -1.41
N TRP A 168 -1.29 -38.12 -2.40
CA TRP A 168 0.15 -38.14 -2.70
C TRP A 168 0.74 -36.77 -2.93
N SER A 169 0.04 -35.87 -3.62
CA SER A 169 0.54 -34.51 -3.92
C SER A 169 0.70 -33.64 -2.66
N LYS A 170 0.12 -34.04 -1.54
CA LYS A 170 0.37 -33.42 -0.23
C LYS A 170 1.59 -34.01 0.50
N GLY A 171 2.29 -35.02 -0.10
CA GLY A 171 3.52 -35.60 0.45
C GLY A 171 3.26 -36.49 1.67
N VAL A 172 2.13 -37.17 1.70
CA VAL A 172 1.76 -38.09 2.83
C VAL A 172 2.79 -39.18 3.04
N ASP A 173 3.32 -39.74 1.96
CA ASP A 173 4.40 -40.74 1.97
C ASP A 173 5.71 -40.19 2.61
N ILE A 174 6.06 -38.94 2.36
CA ILE A 174 7.22 -38.30 2.98
C ILE A 174 7.03 -38.22 4.51
N ALA A 175 5.89 -37.71 4.96
CA ALA A 175 5.58 -37.61 6.39
C ALA A 175 5.53 -38.98 7.08
N ALA A 176 4.95 -39.98 6.43
CA ALA A 176 4.87 -41.37 6.94
C ALA A 176 6.29 -41.94 7.12
N GLN A 177 7.16 -41.86 6.10
CA GLN A 177 8.52 -42.37 6.16
C GLN A 177 9.36 -41.68 7.23
N VAL A 178 9.19 -40.33 7.41
CA VAL A 178 9.89 -39.58 8.47
C VAL A 178 9.43 -40.07 9.85
N CYS A 179 8.12 -40.22 10.05
CA CYS A 179 7.58 -40.70 11.33
C CYS A 179 8.01 -42.14 11.63
N GLU A 180 8.05 -43.03 10.64
CA GLU A 180 8.55 -44.39 10.77
C GLU A 180 9.99 -44.42 11.28
N LYS A 181 10.89 -43.67 10.60
CA LYS A 181 12.31 -43.60 11.00
C LYS A 181 12.53 -43.05 12.41
N LEU A 182 11.61 -42.20 12.89
CA LEU A 182 11.67 -41.61 14.23
C LEU A 182 10.90 -42.42 15.30
N GLY A 183 10.19 -43.48 14.91
CA GLY A 183 9.32 -44.23 15.82
C GLY A 183 8.18 -43.33 16.37
N LYS A 184 7.71 -42.38 15.59
CA LYS A 184 6.64 -41.43 15.98
C LYS A 184 5.32 -41.76 15.29
N LYS A 185 4.22 -41.43 15.97
CA LYS A 185 2.87 -41.60 15.41
C LYS A 185 2.54 -40.45 14.45
N LEU A 186 1.99 -40.78 13.28
CA LEU A 186 1.40 -39.83 12.35
C LEU A 186 -0.11 -39.95 12.37
N ILE A 187 -0.83 -38.86 12.60
CA ILE A 187 -2.28 -38.78 12.47
C ILE A 187 -2.64 -38.13 11.14
N LEU A 188 -3.49 -38.78 10.35
CA LEU A 188 -4.03 -38.26 9.11
C LEU A 188 -5.50 -37.90 9.31
N ALA A 189 -5.86 -36.61 9.12
CA ALA A 189 -7.22 -36.13 9.32
C ALA A 189 -7.73 -35.41 8.06
N GLY A 190 -8.78 -35.96 7.44
CA GLY A 190 -9.37 -35.37 6.23
C GLY A 190 -9.95 -36.37 5.27
N THR A 191 -10.26 -35.96 4.05
CA THR A 191 -10.79 -36.85 3.00
C THR A 191 -9.68 -37.55 2.23
N THR A 192 -9.87 -38.78 1.82
CA THR A 192 -8.93 -39.57 1.04
C THR A 192 -9.66 -40.65 0.21
N ASN A 193 -9.01 -41.12 -0.87
CA ASN A 193 -9.40 -42.30 -1.61
C ASN A 193 -8.71 -43.60 -1.08
N GLY A 194 -7.89 -43.46 -0.05
CA GLY A 194 -7.21 -44.59 0.58
C GLY A 194 -5.68 -44.49 0.58
N PRO A 195 -4.98 -45.45 1.20
CA PRO A 195 -3.51 -45.39 1.31
C PRO A 195 -2.79 -45.52 -0.04
N GLN A 196 -3.42 -46.18 -1.03
CA GLN A 196 -2.89 -46.30 -2.39
C GLN A 196 -2.75 -44.93 -3.07
N ASP A 197 -3.72 -44.00 -2.85
CA ASP A 197 -3.68 -42.61 -3.35
C ASP A 197 -2.56 -41.78 -2.69
N CYS A 198 -1.93 -42.32 -1.66
CA CYS A 198 -0.85 -41.72 -0.90
C CYS A 198 0.50 -42.44 -1.08
N ASN A 199 0.64 -43.35 -2.03
CA ASN A 199 1.83 -44.20 -2.25
C ASN A 199 2.21 -45.06 -1.02
N LEU A 200 1.26 -45.43 -0.17
CA LEU A 200 1.49 -46.20 1.06
C LEU A 200 1.06 -47.68 0.97
N GLY A 201 0.77 -48.18 -0.25
CA GLY A 201 0.33 -49.53 -0.47
C GLY A 201 -1.16 -49.76 -0.13
N ASP A 202 -1.55 -50.99 0.18
CA ASP A 202 -2.96 -51.38 0.36
C ASP A 202 -3.50 -51.06 1.75
N LYS A 203 -2.61 -50.81 2.73
CA LYS A 203 -2.96 -50.53 4.13
C LYS A 203 -2.15 -49.36 4.68
N TRP A 204 -2.76 -48.66 5.60
CA TRP A 204 -2.02 -47.65 6.38
C TRP A 204 -0.92 -48.37 7.20
N PRO A 205 0.32 -47.86 7.21
CA PRO A 205 1.36 -48.39 8.10
C PRO A 205 0.96 -48.31 9.58
N ASP A 206 1.49 -49.19 10.44
CA ASP A 206 1.06 -49.33 11.85
C ASP A 206 1.24 -48.02 12.66
N HIS A 207 2.23 -47.21 12.31
CA HIS A 207 2.47 -45.92 12.95
C HIS A 207 1.59 -44.78 12.42
N VAL A 208 0.75 -45.04 11.37
CA VAL A 208 -0.15 -44.05 10.73
C VAL A 208 -1.58 -44.32 11.17
N ALA A 209 -2.23 -43.36 11.80
CA ALA A 209 -3.61 -43.40 12.20
C ALA A 209 -4.47 -42.48 11.32
N TYR A 210 -5.23 -43.06 10.40
CA TYR A 210 -6.25 -42.32 9.65
C TYR A 210 -7.53 -42.17 10.49
N VAL A 211 -7.95 -40.94 10.77
CA VAL A 211 -9.08 -40.62 11.66
C VAL A 211 -10.32 -40.11 10.92
N GLY A 212 -10.28 -40.12 9.58
CA GLY A 212 -11.37 -39.61 8.74
C GLY A 212 -11.49 -38.10 8.72
N TYR A 213 -12.61 -37.61 8.21
CA TYR A 213 -12.92 -36.19 8.19
C TYR A 213 -12.91 -35.63 9.61
N ALA A 214 -12.23 -34.49 9.77
CA ALA A 214 -12.21 -33.75 11.02
C ALA A 214 -13.07 -32.49 10.87
N ASP A 215 -14.19 -32.44 11.59
CA ASP A 215 -14.96 -31.22 11.77
C ASP A 215 -14.17 -30.18 12.57
N VAL A 216 -14.73 -29.00 12.76
CA VAL A 216 -14.07 -27.87 13.43
C VAL A 216 -13.56 -28.27 14.82
N GLU A 217 -14.38 -28.95 15.63
CA GLU A 217 -14.02 -29.30 17.02
C GLU A 217 -12.95 -30.40 17.08
N LYS A 218 -13.03 -31.38 16.21
CA LYS A 218 -12.02 -32.44 16.13
C LYS A 218 -10.69 -31.89 15.62
N ARG A 219 -10.74 -31.03 14.58
CA ARG A 219 -9.54 -30.36 14.00
C ARG A 219 -8.86 -29.48 15.04
N LYS A 220 -9.61 -28.68 15.78
CA LYS A 220 -9.15 -27.81 16.87
C LYS A 220 -8.30 -28.58 17.88
N LYS A 221 -8.80 -29.72 18.36
CA LYS A 221 -8.09 -30.59 19.32
C LYS A 221 -6.85 -31.24 18.73
N LEU A 222 -6.97 -31.78 17.50
CA LEU A 222 -5.84 -32.40 16.81
C LEU A 222 -4.71 -31.41 16.52
N MET A 223 -5.05 -30.20 16.12
CA MET A 223 -4.05 -29.14 15.89
C MET A 223 -3.35 -28.75 17.19
N ALA A 224 -4.09 -28.52 18.27
CA ALA A 224 -3.53 -28.11 19.56
C ALA A 224 -2.61 -29.16 20.20
N GLY A 225 -2.94 -30.47 20.05
CA GLY A 225 -2.18 -31.58 20.63
C GLY A 225 -0.95 -32.03 19.84
N ALA A 226 -0.87 -31.71 18.54
CA ALA A 226 0.22 -32.18 17.71
C ALA A 226 1.59 -31.58 18.09
N SER A 227 2.65 -32.38 18.08
CA SER A 227 4.03 -31.91 18.23
C SER A 227 4.49 -31.10 17.03
N GLY A 228 3.97 -31.40 15.85
CA GLY A 228 4.21 -30.67 14.61
C GLY A 228 3.20 -31.06 13.53
N LEU A 229 2.94 -30.12 12.62
CA LEU A 229 2.14 -30.37 11.43
C LEU A 229 3.06 -30.54 10.21
N PHE A 230 2.88 -31.62 9.46
CA PHE A 230 3.57 -31.79 8.18
C PHE A 230 2.79 -31.19 7.01
N CYS A 231 3.46 -30.41 6.16
CA CYS A 231 2.97 -29.89 4.89
C CYS A 231 4.03 -30.08 3.78
N PRO A 232 4.47 -31.32 3.46
CA PRO A 232 5.49 -31.58 2.47
C PRO A 232 4.93 -31.63 1.05
N THR A 233 4.11 -30.62 0.67
CA THR A 233 3.40 -30.57 -0.60
C THR A 233 4.36 -30.49 -1.79
N ILE A 234 4.09 -31.26 -2.85
CA ILE A 234 4.94 -31.32 -4.05
C ILE A 234 4.48 -30.35 -5.17
N TYR A 235 3.47 -29.55 -4.92
CA TYR A 235 2.99 -28.49 -5.81
C TYR A 235 3.20 -27.09 -5.18
N ASN A 236 3.01 -26.05 -5.98
CA ASN A 236 3.04 -24.66 -5.50
C ASN A 236 1.79 -24.41 -4.64
N GLU A 237 1.94 -24.49 -3.30
CA GLU A 237 0.85 -24.21 -2.36
C GLU A 237 0.44 -22.74 -2.44
N PRO A 238 -0.81 -22.40 -2.74
CA PRO A 238 -1.25 -21.02 -2.87
C PRO A 238 -1.16 -20.20 -1.58
N PHE A 239 -1.50 -20.81 -0.43
CA PHE A 239 -1.47 -20.11 0.86
C PHE A 239 -1.03 -21.01 2.02
N GLY A 240 -1.58 -22.22 2.12
CA GLY A 240 -1.25 -23.15 3.19
C GLY A 240 -2.06 -22.92 4.47
N TYR A 241 -3.39 -22.81 4.34
CA TYR A 241 -4.32 -22.59 5.47
C TYR A 241 -4.02 -23.44 6.70
N VAL A 242 -3.79 -24.74 6.51
CA VAL A 242 -3.55 -25.67 7.62
C VAL A 242 -2.27 -25.37 8.40
N ALA A 243 -1.28 -24.73 7.77
CA ALA A 243 -0.07 -24.30 8.46
C ALA A 243 -0.37 -23.12 9.40
N ILE A 244 -1.19 -22.17 8.97
CA ILE A 244 -1.62 -21.05 9.83
C ILE A 244 -2.52 -21.56 10.96
N GLU A 245 -3.46 -22.46 10.66
CA GLU A 245 -4.33 -23.10 11.67
C GLU A 245 -3.52 -23.81 12.77
N ALA A 246 -2.46 -24.53 12.37
CA ALA A 246 -1.54 -25.18 13.31
C ALA A 246 -0.78 -24.14 14.15
N MET A 247 -0.21 -23.11 13.54
CA MET A 247 0.50 -22.05 14.27
C MET A 247 -0.42 -21.31 15.22
N LEU A 248 -1.68 -21.03 14.84
CA LEU A 248 -2.70 -20.45 15.71
C LEU A 248 -3.00 -21.35 16.91
N SER A 249 -2.83 -22.67 16.78
CA SER A 249 -2.96 -23.64 17.87
C SER A 249 -1.66 -23.86 18.66
N GLY A 250 -0.60 -23.10 18.37
CA GLY A 250 0.73 -23.23 18.97
C GLY A 250 1.49 -24.47 18.46
N THR A 251 1.14 -24.98 17.28
CA THR A 251 1.79 -26.16 16.69
C THR A 251 2.75 -25.72 15.57
N PRO A 252 4.05 -26.01 15.72
CA PRO A 252 5.03 -25.68 14.69
C PRO A 252 4.83 -26.52 13.44
N VAL A 253 5.28 -26.02 12.30
CA VAL A 253 5.04 -26.64 11.01
C VAL A 253 6.32 -27.10 10.33
N ILE A 254 6.25 -28.23 9.60
CA ILE A 254 7.34 -28.75 8.79
C ILE A 254 6.87 -28.75 7.35
N THR A 255 7.42 -27.87 6.54
CA THR A 255 6.94 -27.59 5.19
C THR A 255 8.05 -27.74 4.16
N VAL A 256 7.68 -27.67 2.90
CA VAL A 256 8.62 -27.44 1.80
C VAL A 256 9.10 -26.00 1.78
N ASP A 257 10.23 -25.74 1.13
CA ASP A 257 10.82 -24.40 0.96
C ASP A 257 10.49 -23.84 -0.44
N TRP A 258 9.18 -23.84 -0.78
CA TRP A 258 8.61 -23.20 -1.97
C TRP A 258 7.14 -22.88 -1.76
N GLY A 259 6.55 -22.20 -2.75
CA GLY A 259 5.17 -21.74 -2.66
C GLY A 259 4.98 -20.74 -1.52
N ALA A 260 3.75 -20.58 -1.07
CA ALA A 260 3.40 -19.64 0.00
C ALA A 260 4.07 -19.96 1.35
N PHE A 261 4.63 -21.15 1.55
CA PHE A 261 5.34 -21.45 2.79
C PHE A 261 6.61 -20.60 2.96
N THR A 262 7.19 -20.08 1.89
CA THR A 262 8.31 -19.13 1.97
C THR A 262 7.92 -17.79 2.56
N GLU A 263 6.62 -17.46 2.53
CA GLU A 263 6.03 -16.24 3.06
C GLU A 263 5.36 -16.46 4.43
N THR A 264 4.70 -17.61 4.61
CA THR A 264 3.85 -17.88 5.77
C THR A 264 4.58 -18.54 6.93
N VAL A 265 5.73 -19.20 6.68
CA VAL A 265 6.50 -19.93 7.70
C VAL A 265 7.87 -19.29 7.91
N GLN A 266 8.11 -18.79 9.11
CA GLN A 266 9.44 -18.32 9.51
C GLN A 266 10.32 -19.50 9.90
N HIS A 267 11.31 -19.81 9.04
CA HIS A 267 12.24 -20.92 9.27
C HIS A 267 13.01 -20.74 10.60
N GLY A 268 12.95 -21.76 11.46
CA GLY A 268 13.58 -21.76 12.78
C GLY A 268 12.82 -20.99 13.87
N VAL A 269 11.69 -20.36 13.56
CA VAL A 269 10.87 -19.59 14.52
C VAL A 269 9.47 -20.17 14.67
N THR A 270 8.76 -20.40 13.56
CA THR A 270 7.41 -20.96 13.58
C THR A 270 7.34 -22.38 12.99
N GLY A 271 8.47 -22.86 12.49
CA GLY A 271 8.61 -24.17 11.91
C GLY A 271 9.88 -24.30 11.07
N PHE A 272 9.97 -25.35 10.29
CA PHE A 272 11.10 -25.62 9.41
C PHE A 272 10.65 -25.79 7.96
N ARG A 273 11.34 -25.11 7.05
CA ARG A 273 11.16 -25.28 5.60
C ARG A 273 12.29 -26.18 5.08
N CYS A 274 11.91 -27.25 4.37
CA CYS A 274 12.76 -28.34 3.99
C CYS A 274 12.74 -28.57 2.47
N ARG A 275 13.88 -29.09 1.91
CA ARG A 275 14.03 -29.43 0.51
C ARG A 275 14.44 -30.89 0.28
N THR A 276 15.03 -31.54 1.28
CA THR A 276 15.46 -32.94 1.19
C THR A 276 14.81 -33.77 2.30
N PHE A 277 14.79 -35.08 2.11
CA PHE A 277 14.28 -36.00 3.10
C PHE A 277 15.02 -35.89 4.44
N GLU A 278 16.34 -35.74 4.38
CA GLU A 278 17.19 -35.57 5.57
C GLU A 278 16.83 -34.31 6.34
N GLN A 279 16.46 -33.21 5.64
CA GLN A 279 16.00 -32.00 6.29
C GLN A 279 14.64 -32.20 6.96
N PHE A 280 13.71 -32.92 6.34
CA PHE A 280 12.43 -33.29 6.98
C PHE A 280 12.65 -34.13 8.23
N LEU A 281 13.56 -35.12 8.17
CA LEU A 281 13.92 -35.97 9.30
C LEU A 281 14.57 -35.15 10.43
N TRP A 282 15.50 -34.26 10.08
CA TRP A 282 16.13 -33.37 11.05
C TRP A 282 15.12 -32.41 11.69
N ALA A 283 14.26 -31.81 10.89
CA ALA A 283 13.23 -30.88 11.34
C ALA A 283 12.26 -31.56 12.32
N ALA A 284 11.79 -32.76 12.00
CA ALA A 284 10.90 -33.53 12.88
C ALA A 284 11.59 -33.95 14.19
N LYS A 285 12.89 -34.28 14.14
CA LYS A 285 13.69 -34.59 15.34
C LYS A 285 13.90 -33.40 16.25
N ASN A 286 13.97 -32.19 15.68
CA ASN A 286 14.28 -30.95 16.39
C ASN A 286 13.05 -30.05 16.55
N ILE A 287 11.83 -30.54 16.32
CA ILE A 287 10.62 -29.72 16.31
C ILE A 287 10.34 -29.06 17.66
N ASP A 288 10.75 -29.71 18.76
CA ASP A 288 10.58 -29.21 20.12
C ASP A 288 11.43 -27.97 20.44
N THR A 289 12.36 -27.59 19.55
CA THR A 289 13.12 -26.33 19.68
C THR A 289 12.30 -25.12 19.27
N ILE A 290 11.19 -25.29 18.58
CA ILE A 290 10.27 -24.23 18.17
C ILE A 290 9.27 -23.95 19.30
N SER A 291 9.20 -22.69 19.71
CA SER A 291 8.27 -22.26 20.76
C SER A 291 6.81 -22.27 20.25
N PRO A 292 5.89 -23.00 20.90
CA PRO A 292 4.46 -22.93 20.59
C PRO A 292 3.90 -21.50 20.69
N ARG A 293 4.38 -20.74 21.66
CA ARG A 293 3.99 -19.35 21.85
C ARG A 293 4.42 -18.46 20.67
N ALA A 294 5.66 -18.62 20.17
CA ALA A 294 6.13 -17.87 19.02
C ALA A 294 5.30 -18.17 17.76
N CYS A 295 4.89 -19.45 17.56
CA CYS A 295 3.97 -19.82 16.48
C CYS A 295 2.65 -19.06 16.59
N ARG A 296 2.02 -19.07 17.77
CA ARG A 296 0.74 -18.38 18.01
C ARG A 296 0.85 -16.87 17.81
N GLU A 297 1.84 -16.24 18.42
CA GLU A 297 2.05 -14.79 18.35
C GLU A 297 2.27 -14.33 16.91
N TRP A 298 3.09 -15.06 16.15
CA TRP A 298 3.31 -14.78 14.73
C TRP A 298 2.02 -14.89 13.91
N ALA A 299 1.27 -15.97 14.08
CA ALA A 299 0.05 -16.19 13.33
C ALA A 299 -1.05 -15.18 13.68
N VAL A 300 -1.23 -14.84 14.95
CA VAL A 300 -2.18 -13.80 15.39
C VAL A 300 -1.82 -12.44 14.80
N LYS A 301 -0.55 -12.06 14.86
CA LYS A 301 -0.06 -10.76 14.39
C LYS A 301 -0.31 -10.55 12.90
N ASN A 302 -0.19 -11.61 12.08
CA ASN A 302 -0.22 -11.49 10.64
C ASN A 302 -1.53 -11.93 9.99
N TYR A 303 -2.30 -12.82 10.63
CA TYR A 303 -3.43 -13.50 10.01
C TYR A 303 -4.75 -13.40 10.80
N SER A 304 -4.82 -12.63 11.89
CA SER A 304 -6.10 -12.38 12.57
C SER A 304 -7.08 -11.61 11.69
N PHE A 305 -8.39 -11.81 11.88
CA PHE A 305 -9.44 -11.00 11.22
C PHE A 305 -9.25 -9.51 11.43
N GLU A 306 -8.73 -9.10 12.59
CA GLU A 306 -8.41 -7.69 12.86
C GLU A 306 -7.35 -7.16 11.89
N LYS A 307 -6.21 -7.87 11.76
CA LYS A 307 -5.10 -7.47 10.89
C LYS A 307 -5.51 -7.47 9.42
N VAL A 308 -6.05 -8.59 8.96
CA VAL A 308 -6.43 -8.78 7.55
C VAL A 308 -7.60 -7.86 7.17
N GLY A 309 -8.55 -7.67 8.08
CA GLY A 309 -9.68 -6.75 7.87
C GLY A 309 -9.22 -5.31 7.64
N LYS A 310 -8.23 -4.83 8.41
CA LYS A 310 -7.62 -3.51 8.18
C LYS A 310 -6.98 -3.41 6.80
N MET A 311 -6.23 -4.43 6.36
CA MET A 311 -5.61 -4.45 5.03
C MET A 311 -6.65 -4.36 3.90
N TYR A 312 -7.76 -5.10 4.01
CA TYR A 312 -8.86 -5.01 3.05
C TYR A 312 -9.55 -3.65 3.07
N LYS A 313 -9.77 -3.07 4.27
CA LYS A 313 -10.35 -1.73 4.38
C LYS A 313 -9.51 -0.69 3.64
N GLU A 314 -8.20 -0.70 3.86
CA GLU A 314 -7.25 0.20 3.20
C GLU A 314 -7.24 0.00 1.68
N TYR A 315 -7.26 -1.25 1.24
CA TYR A 315 -7.33 -1.60 -0.17
C TYR A 315 -8.62 -1.07 -0.82
N PHE A 316 -9.77 -1.28 -0.20
CA PHE A 316 -11.05 -0.80 -0.70
C PHE A 316 -11.14 0.73 -0.72
N GLN A 317 -10.62 1.41 0.30
CA GLN A 317 -10.51 2.86 0.30
C GLN A 317 -9.62 3.36 -0.86
N SER A 318 -8.52 2.65 -1.14
CA SER A 318 -7.67 2.97 -2.28
C SER A 318 -8.42 2.83 -3.61
N LEU A 319 -9.24 1.77 -3.77
CA LEU A 319 -10.08 1.59 -4.97
C LEU A 319 -11.12 2.71 -5.10
N GLN A 320 -11.78 3.09 -4.03
CA GLN A 320 -12.75 4.20 -4.04
C GLN A 320 -12.12 5.55 -4.40
N ASN A 321 -10.83 5.73 -4.08
CA ASN A 321 -10.09 6.95 -4.43
C ASN A 321 -9.61 7.00 -5.90
N LEU A 322 -9.74 5.90 -6.67
CA LEU A 322 -9.31 5.85 -8.07
C LEU A 322 -10.07 6.80 -8.98
N SER A 323 -11.32 7.16 -8.63
CA SER A 323 -12.18 8.03 -9.44
C SER A 323 -12.22 7.65 -10.93
N TYR A 324 -12.05 6.37 -11.24
CA TYR A 324 -11.97 5.81 -12.61
C TYR A 324 -10.82 6.35 -13.49
N GLN A 325 -9.86 7.08 -12.92
CA GLN A 325 -8.74 7.69 -13.67
C GLN A 325 -7.44 6.85 -13.68
N GLY A 326 -7.47 5.67 -13.07
CA GLY A 326 -6.32 4.74 -13.06
C GLY A 326 -5.28 4.99 -11.98
N TRP A 327 -5.34 6.11 -11.25
CA TRP A 327 -4.43 6.43 -10.13
C TRP A 327 -5.21 6.91 -8.91
N TYR A 328 -4.74 6.55 -7.72
CA TYR A 328 -5.35 6.94 -6.45
C TYR A 328 -4.41 7.78 -5.58
N THR A 329 -4.99 8.56 -4.70
CA THR A 329 -4.24 9.20 -3.64
C THR A 329 -3.82 8.14 -2.60
N PRO A 330 -2.54 8.01 -2.26
CA PRO A 330 -2.08 7.04 -1.28
C PRO A 330 -2.82 7.22 0.05
N ASN A 331 -3.26 6.11 0.64
CA ASN A 331 -3.81 6.12 1.99
C ASN A 331 -2.65 6.11 3.00
N GLU A 332 -2.56 7.14 3.85
CA GLU A 332 -1.49 7.27 4.84
C GLU A 332 -1.63 6.29 6.01
N GLU A 333 -2.83 5.75 6.22
CA GLU A 333 -3.09 4.72 7.24
C GLU A 333 -2.80 3.30 6.74
N ARG A 334 -2.24 3.16 5.55
CA ARG A 334 -1.96 1.85 4.97
C ARG A 334 -1.00 1.05 5.85
N THR A 335 -1.50 -0.07 6.37
CA THR A 335 -0.70 -1.05 7.12
C THR A 335 -0.31 -2.17 6.16
N GLU A 336 0.91 -2.17 5.67
CA GLU A 336 1.43 -3.30 4.90
C GLU A 336 1.86 -4.42 5.86
N LEU A 337 2.02 -5.64 5.35
CA LEU A 337 2.67 -6.69 6.10
C LEU A 337 4.06 -6.20 6.55
N GLU A 338 4.41 -6.40 7.80
CA GLU A 338 5.61 -5.82 8.41
C GLU A 338 6.91 -6.20 7.69
N TRP A 339 6.95 -7.35 7.02
CA TRP A 339 8.08 -7.78 6.19
C TRP A 339 8.16 -7.06 4.84
N LEU A 340 7.06 -6.44 4.38
CA LEU A 340 7.02 -5.57 3.20
C LEU A 340 7.42 -4.12 3.53
N THR A 341 7.22 -3.69 4.80
CA THR A 341 7.47 -2.30 5.21
C THR A 341 8.91 -2.00 5.58
N LYS A 342 9.83 -2.97 5.54
CA LYS A 342 11.28 -2.72 5.64
C LYS A 342 11.85 -2.13 4.36
N THR A 343 11.05 -1.47 3.54
CA THR A 343 11.55 -0.61 2.49
C THR A 343 12.20 0.61 3.12
N THR A 344 13.41 0.93 2.69
CA THR A 344 14.02 2.24 2.92
C THR A 344 12.93 3.27 2.68
N PRO A 345 12.68 4.21 3.60
CA PRO A 345 11.66 5.24 3.37
C PRO A 345 11.95 5.87 2.01
N ALA A 346 10.93 5.97 1.16
CA ALA A 346 11.04 6.70 -0.11
C ALA A 346 11.64 8.08 0.20
N PRO A 347 12.54 8.61 -0.63
CA PRO A 347 13.07 9.94 -0.41
C PRO A 347 11.90 10.90 -0.24
N LYS A 348 11.89 11.64 0.86
CA LYS A 348 10.86 12.66 1.11
C LYS A 348 10.91 13.68 -0.01
N THR A 349 9.77 13.99 -0.59
CA THR A 349 9.64 15.07 -1.57
C THR A 349 9.03 16.30 -0.92
N PHE A 350 9.31 17.47 -1.49
CA PHE A 350 8.68 18.72 -1.04
C PHE A 350 7.15 18.61 -1.09
N LYS A 351 6.61 17.98 -2.15
CA LYS A 351 5.16 17.79 -2.31
C LYS A 351 4.53 16.96 -1.18
N GLU A 352 5.24 15.97 -0.68
CA GLU A 352 4.78 15.17 0.47
C GLU A 352 4.79 15.98 1.76
N ILE A 353 5.89 16.69 2.03
CA ILE A 353 6.01 17.56 3.20
C ILE A 353 4.96 18.67 3.17
N LEU A 354 4.73 19.28 2.00
CA LEU A 354 3.75 20.35 1.85
C LEU A 354 2.32 19.85 2.11
N ARG A 355 1.96 18.65 1.61
CA ARG A 355 0.67 18.02 1.90
C ARG A 355 0.49 17.75 3.39
N GLN A 356 1.51 17.17 4.03
CA GLN A 356 1.50 16.89 5.47
C GLN A 356 1.34 18.19 6.26
N PHE A 357 2.10 19.21 5.91
CA PHE A 357 2.04 20.52 6.57
C PHE A 357 0.67 21.19 6.40
N ASN A 358 0.12 21.18 5.18
CA ASN A 358 -1.23 21.70 4.91
C ASN A 358 -2.30 21.00 5.74
N ARG A 359 -2.17 19.68 5.96
CA ARG A 359 -3.09 18.92 6.81
C ARG A 359 -2.95 19.29 8.28
N ILE A 360 -1.71 19.36 8.82
CA ILE A 360 -1.45 19.78 10.20
C ILE A 360 -2.05 21.16 10.46
N LYS A 361 -1.92 22.07 9.50
CA LYS A 361 -2.45 23.43 9.57
C LYS A 361 -3.93 23.54 9.19
N LYS A 362 -4.58 22.40 8.84
CA LYS A 362 -5.99 22.33 8.41
C LYS A 362 -6.32 23.30 7.26
N GLY A 363 -5.39 23.45 6.31
CA GLY A 363 -5.52 24.36 5.18
C GLY A 363 -5.36 25.84 5.51
N ASN A 364 -4.90 26.19 6.71
CA ASN A 364 -4.66 27.59 7.13
C ASN A 364 -3.16 27.83 7.27
N ILE A 365 -2.52 28.33 6.23
CA ILE A 365 -1.08 28.61 6.19
C ILE A 365 -0.85 30.07 5.85
N ASN A 366 0.01 30.71 6.62
CA ASN A 366 0.52 32.02 6.30
C ASN A 366 1.91 31.86 5.67
N PHE A 367 2.12 32.43 4.48
CA PHE A 367 3.33 32.20 3.72
C PHE A 367 3.97 33.49 3.16
N ILE A 368 5.25 33.37 2.81
CA ILE A 368 5.97 34.35 1.98
C ILE A 368 6.55 33.57 0.79
N GLN A 369 6.28 34.05 -0.41
CA GLN A 369 6.88 33.55 -1.64
C GLN A 369 7.75 34.68 -2.25
N ILE A 370 9.04 34.42 -2.33
CA ILE A 370 10.03 35.36 -2.88
C ILE A 370 10.49 34.83 -4.23
N GLY A 371 10.28 35.60 -5.30
CA GLY A 371 10.36 35.16 -6.69
C GLY A 371 9.04 34.49 -7.09
N ALA A 372 7.94 35.26 -7.04
CA ALA A 372 6.60 34.68 -7.29
C ALA A 372 6.23 34.61 -8.79
N MET A 373 7.01 35.26 -9.64
CA MET A 373 6.80 35.33 -11.09
C MET A 373 5.35 35.73 -11.42
N ASP A 374 4.64 34.99 -12.26
CA ASP A 374 3.21 35.20 -12.57
C ASP A 374 2.24 34.52 -11.58
N GLY A 375 2.78 33.74 -10.63
CA GLY A 375 2.03 33.01 -9.61
C GLY A 375 1.28 31.76 -10.10
N VAL A 376 1.47 31.36 -11.36
CA VAL A 376 0.80 30.20 -11.97
C VAL A 376 1.80 29.27 -12.66
N SER A 377 2.66 29.85 -13.50
CA SER A 377 3.64 29.12 -14.28
C SER A 377 4.72 28.54 -13.38
N HIS A 378 4.91 27.21 -13.45
CA HIS A 378 5.89 26.50 -12.61
C HIS A 378 5.73 26.63 -11.09
N ASP A 379 4.54 27.07 -10.60
CA ASP A 379 4.28 27.33 -9.20
C ASP A 379 3.59 26.13 -8.50
N ASP A 380 4.30 25.48 -7.58
CA ASP A 380 3.79 24.41 -6.73
C ASP A 380 2.71 24.89 -5.74
N LEU A 381 2.67 26.20 -5.42
CA LEU A 381 1.77 26.76 -4.41
C LEU A 381 0.42 27.18 -4.96
N HIS A 382 0.34 27.51 -6.24
CA HIS A 382 -0.88 28.05 -6.87
C HIS A 382 -2.15 27.26 -6.50
N ARG A 383 -2.13 25.93 -6.67
CA ARG A 383 -3.27 25.09 -6.35
C ARG A 383 -3.65 25.09 -4.85
N TYR A 384 -2.69 25.27 -3.95
CA TYR A 384 -2.97 25.33 -2.51
C TYR A 384 -3.58 26.67 -2.14
N VAL A 385 -3.05 27.76 -2.67
CA VAL A 385 -3.59 29.11 -2.48
C VAL A 385 -5.03 29.19 -2.98
N GLN A 386 -5.33 28.57 -4.14
CA GLN A 386 -6.69 28.59 -4.71
C GLN A 386 -7.69 27.66 -3.97
N ASN A 387 -7.25 26.56 -3.40
CA ASN A 387 -8.15 25.53 -2.86
C ASN A 387 -8.27 25.55 -1.32
N PHE A 388 -7.39 26.28 -0.63
CA PHE A 388 -7.36 26.34 0.83
C PHE A 388 -7.32 27.79 1.31
N ASN A 389 -7.41 28.01 2.63
CA ASN A 389 -7.39 29.34 3.23
C ASN A 389 -5.94 29.80 3.49
N TRP A 390 -5.11 29.77 2.43
CA TRP A 390 -3.75 30.28 2.49
C TRP A 390 -3.74 31.80 2.39
N ARG A 391 -2.92 32.43 3.20
CA ARG A 391 -2.74 33.89 3.23
C ARG A 391 -1.26 34.21 3.20
N GLY A 392 -0.86 35.26 2.54
CA GLY A 392 0.56 35.56 2.51
C GLY A 392 0.97 36.67 1.59
N TYR A 393 2.29 36.75 1.43
CA TYR A 393 2.98 37.79 0.72
C TYR A 393 3.67 37.19 -0.50
N LEU A 394 3.39 37.73 -1.67
CA LEU A 394 4.01 37.36 -2.93
C LEU A 394 4.89 38.50 -3.40
N VAL A 395 6.18 38.22 -3.58
CA VAL A 395 7.22 39.21 -3.89
C VAL A 395 7.77 38.93 -5.27
N GLU A 396 7.59 39.87 -6.19
CA GLU A 396 8.06 39.78 -7.57
C GLU A 396 8.64 41.12 -8.04
N PRO A 397 9.93 41.16 -8.42
CA PRO A 397 10.59 42.46 -8.75
C PRO A 397 10.24 43.01 -10.14
N LEU A 398 9.92 42.15 -11.12
CA LEU A 398 9.68 42.60 -12.50
C LEU A 398 8.26 43.17 -12.65
N PRO A 399 8.07 44.45 -13.05
CA PRO A 399 6.75 45.08 -13.09
C PRO A 399 5.74 44.36 -14.00
N ASP A 400 6.18 43.81 -15.11
CA ASP A 400 5.31 43.08 -16.05
C ASP A 400 4.86 41.73 -15.50
N MET A 401 5.75 40.97 -14.85
CA MET A 401 5.41 39.73 -14.15
C MET A 401 4.54 39.99 -12.91
N PHE A 402 4.86 41.04 -12.17
CA PHE A 402 4.06 41.50 -11.04
C PHE A 402 2.62 41.83 -11.44
N MET A 403 2.40 42.48 -12.57
CA MET A 403 1.05 42.75 -13.06
C MET A 403 0.30 41.47 -13.43
N LYS A 404 0.97 40.48 -14.03
CA LYS A 404 0.40 39.14 -14.30
C LYS A 404 0.05 38.47 -12.98
N LEU A 405 0.95 38.47 -11.99
CA LEU A 405 0.75 37.91 -10.65
C LEU A 405 -0.51 38.46 -9.97
N VAL A 406 -0.62 39.79 -9.90
CA VAL A 406 -1.81 40.47 -9.31
C VAL A 406 -3.07 40.12 -10.03
N THR A 407 -3.05 40.04 -11.37
CA THR A 407 -4.20 39.68 -12.20
C THR A 407 -4.64 38.25 -11.95
N ASN A 408 -3.69 37.30 -11.85
CA ASN A 408 -3.97 35.88 -11.65
C ASN A 408 -4.57 35.58 -10.27
N TYR A 409 -4.34 36.44 -9.28
CA TYR A 409 -4.85 36.27 -7.92
C TYR A 409 -5.88 37.36 -7.52
N GLN A 410 -6.40 38.15 -8.46
CA GLN A 410 -7.31 39.28 -8.17
C GLN A 410 -8.51 38.92 -7.30
N ASP A 411 -9.04 37.70 -7.45
CA ASP A 411 -10.22 37.20 -6.73
C ASP A 411 -9.85 36.36 -5.48
N THR A 412 -8.56 36.26 -5.13
CA THR A 412 -8.09 35.44 -4.02
C THR A 412 -7.85 36.30 -2.77
N PRO A 413 -8.68 36.17 -1.71
CA PRO A 413 -8.56 37.01 -0.53
C PRO A 413 -7.35 36.66 0.34
N GLY A 414 -6.82 37.66 1.05
CA GLY A 414 -5.74 37.45 2.04
C GLY A 414 -4.34 37.40 1.48
N LEU A 415 -4.16 37.79 0.22
CA LEU A 415 -2.87 37.92 -0.41
C LEU A 415 -2.42 39.38 -0.47
N PHE A 416 -1.12 39.60 -0.27
CA PHE A 416 -0.45 40.86 -0.32
C PHE A 416 0.69 40.79 -1.34
N PHE A 417 0.83 41.81 -2.16
CA PHE A 417 1.76 41.80 -3.29
C PHE A 417 2.82 42.87 -3.11
N GLU A 418 4.09 42.53 -3.31
CA GLU A 418 5.24 43.41 -3.21
C GLU A 418 6.01 43.43 -4.52
N CYS A 419 6.08 44.62 -5.17
CA CYS A 419 6.85 44.82 -6.40
C CYS A 419 8.26 45.29 -6.08
N SER A 420 9.09 44.39 -5.56
CA SER A 420 10.49 44.68 -5.20
C SER A 420 11.30 43.36 -5.20
N ALA A 421 12.61 43.45 -5.39
CA ALA A 421 13.51 42.33 -5.09
C ALA A 421 13.89 42.35 -3.60
N ILE A 422 13.90 41.19 -2.94
CA ILE A 422 14.57 41.09 -1.64
C ILE A 422 16.07 41.06 -1.90
N ALA A 423 16.77 42.08 -1.39
CA ALA A 423 18.18 42.34 -1.69
C ALA A 423 18.97 42.70 -0.43
N ASN A 424 20.28 42.95 -0.56
CA ASN A 424 21.13 43.33 0.58
C ASN A 424 20.99 44.81 0.99
N THR A 425 20.38 45.63 0.13
CA THR A 425 20.19 47.08 0.38
C THR A 425 18.82 47.53 -0.14
N ASP A 426 18.27 48.54 0.49
CA ASP A 426 17.08 49.23 0.01
C ASP A 426 17.46 50.24 -1.10
N GLY A 427 16.60 50.36 -2.12
CA GLY A 427 16.77 51.35 -3.19
C GLY A 427 16.76 50.75 -4.58
N GLU A 428 17.16 51.53 -5.57
CA GLU A 428 17.21 51.11 -6.97
C GLU A 428 18.36 50.14 -7.23
N LEU A 429 18.05 49.01 -7.92
CA LEU A 429 19.00 47.95 -8.26
C LEU A 429 18.89 47.60 -9.74
N ASP A 430 19.93 46.98 -10.27
CA ASP A 430 19.91 46.34 -11.58
C ASP A 430 19.51 44.85 -11.42
N ILE A 431 18.48 44.45 -12.16
CA ILE A 431 18.13 43.01 -12.36
C ILE A 431 18.42 42.63 -13.81
N PHE A 432 18.86 41.40 -14.00
CA PHE A 432 19.18 40.86 -15.31
C PHE A 432 18.13 39.82 -15.70
N ARG A 433 17.52 39.99 -16.89
CA ARG A 433 16.47 39.08 -17.40
C ARG A 433 16.60 38.81 -18.89
N VAL A 434 16.03 37.69 -19.35
CA VAL A 434 15.86 37.44 -20.77
C VAL A 434 14.60 38.14 -21.27
N PRO A 435 14.70 39.06 -22.27
CA PRO A 435 13.52 39.71 -22.83
C PRO A 435 12.60 38.70 -23.54
N GLU A 436 11.29 38.82 -23.34
CA GLU A 436 10.27 37.95 -23.99
C GLU A 436 10.42 37.90 -25.52
N GLN A 437 10.88 39.01 -26.15
CA GLN A 437 11.12 39.05 -27.57
C GLN A 437 12.14 38.02 -28.06
N LYS A 438 13.22 37.77 -27.31
CA LYS A 438 14.25 36.80 -27.65
C LYS A 438 13.71 35.35 -27.62
N ILE A 439 12.76 35.12 -26.72
CA ILE A 439 12.04 33.81 -26.65
C ILE A 439 11.13 33.67 -27.84
N ARG A 440 10.35 34.67 -28.20
CA ARG A 440 9.49 34.68 -29.40
C ARG A 440 10.28 34.52 -30.69
N ASP A 441 11.47 35.04 -30.76
CA ASP A 441 12.37 34.93 -31.91
C ASP A 441 13.08 33.55 -31.97
N GLY A 442 12.85 32.66 -30.98
CA GLY A 442 13.47 31.34 -30.92
C GLY A 442 14.97 31.36 -30.63
N LEU A 443 15.50 32.44 -30.07
CA LEU A 443 16.91 32.60 -29.72
C LEU A 443 17.21 31.97 -28.34
N VAL A 444 16.18 31.77 -27.53
CA VAL A 444 16.24 31.16 -26.19
C VAL A 444 15.01 30.28 -26.00
N GLU A 445 15.18 29.19 -25.32
CA GLU A 445 14.10 28.23 -25.04
C GLU A 445 12.97 28.84 -24.19
N PRO A 446 11.71 28.38 -24.36
CA PRO A 446 10.53 28.95 -23.69
C PRO A 446 10.59 28.93 -22.17
N TRP A 447 11.32 28.00 -21.56
CA TRP A 447 11.44 27.91 -20.09
C TRP A 447 12.18 29.12 -19.48
N ALA A 448 12.94 29.90 -20.25
CA ALA A 448 13.63 31.09 -19.81
C ALA A 448 12.71 32.30 -19.63
N ASP A 449 11.41 32.20 -19.92
CA ASP A 449 10.43 33.25 -19.65
C ASP A 449 10.30 33.46 -18.14
N GLY A 450 10.51 34.70 -17.72
CA GLY A 450 10.49 35.06 -16.31
C GLY A 450 11.80 34.82 -15.55
N CYS A 451 12.78 34.09 -16.10
CA CYS A 451 14.10 33.96 -15.47
C CYS A 451 14.77 35.32 -15.31
N SER A 452 15.01 35.71 -14.06
CA SER A 452 15.65 36.97 -13.71
C SER A 452 16.53 36.81 -12.48
N THR A 453 17.67 37.50 -12.43
CA THR A 453 18.64 37.35 -11.34
C THR A 453 19.31 38.67 -11.00
N LEU A 454 19.65 38.85 -9.75
CA LEU A 454 20.53 39.92 -9.29
C LEU A 454 22.03 39.59 -9.50
N VAL A 455 22.36 38.33 -9.81
CA VAL A 455 23.73 37.81 -9.90
C VAL A 455 23.92 37.04 -11.22
N PRO A 456 24.05 37.72 -12.37
CA PRO A 456 24.10 37.09 -13.68
C PRO A 456 25.27 36.11 -13.86
N GLU A 457 26.33 36.26 -13.07
CA GLU A 457 27.53 35.40 -13.14
C GLU A 457 27.29 34.01 -12.56
N SER A 458 26.30 33.86 -11.70
CA SER A 458 25.91 32.57 -11.10
C SER A 458 24.81 31.84 -11.88
N HIS A 459 24.19 32.50 -12.84
CA HIS A 459 23.08 31.96 -13.63
C HIS A 459 23.55 31.07 -14.77
N ILE A 460 22.62 30.43 -15.45
CA ILE A 460 22.91 29.51 -16.57
C ILE A 460 23.71 30.31 -17.63
N ARG A 461 24.96 29.91 -17.84
CA ARG A 461 25.92 30.59 -18.72
C ARG A 461 25.39 30.84 -20.13
N GLU A 462 24.52 30.00 -20.62
CA GLU A 462 23.90 30.09 -21.92
C GLU A 462 22.91 31.25 -22.04
N LEU A 463 22.28 31.68 -20.94
CA LEU A 463 21.32 32.79 -20.92
C LEU A 463 22.00 34.16 -20.80
N VAL A 464 23.17 34.22 -20.18
CA VAL A 464 23.88 35.50 -19.91
C VAL A 464 24.04 36.38 -21.17
N PRO A 465 24.42 35.86 -22.36
CA PRO A 465 24.53 36.66 -23.60
C PRO A 465 23.20 37.23 -24.09
N HIS A 466 22.08 36.66 -23.60
CA HIS A 466 20.74 37.06 -24.01
C HIS A 466 20.04 37.96 -23.00
N MET A 467 20.61 38.18 -21.81
CA MET A 467 20.06 39.02 -20.76
C MET A 467 20.22 40.50 -21.07
N ILE A 468 19.30 41.28 -20.55
CA ILE A 468 19.38 42.74 -20.45
C ILE A 468 19.28 43.18 -18.99
N SER A 469 19.83 44.34 -18.65
CA SER A 469 19.66 44.95 -17.34
C SER A 469 18.43 45.84 -17.32
N GLU A 470 17.62 45.74 -16.26
CA GLU A 470 16.49 46.61 -15.98
C GLU A 470 16.63 47.19 -14.56
N LYS A 471 16.12 48.40 -14.35
CA LYS A 471 16.07 49.03 -13.03
C LYS A 471 14.82 48.60 -12.29
N ILE A 472 15.01 48.09 -11.08
CA ILE A 472 13.93 47.66 -10.18
C ILE A 472 14.12 48.26 -8.78
N ASN A 473 13.10 48.20 -7.96
CA ASN A 473 13.21 48.52 -6.54
C ASN A 473 13.70 47.31 -5.74
N GLY A 474 14.72 47.51 -4.90
CA GLY A 474 15.21 46.53 -3.95
C GLY A 474 14.80 46.90 -2.52
N ILE A 475 14.56 45.90 -1.70
CA ILE A 475 14.24 46.02 -0.29
C ILE A 475 14.92 44.91 0.50
N THR A 476 15.51 45.22 1.66
CA THR A 476 16.04 44.19 2.55
C THR A 476 14.90 43.38 3.19
N PHE A 477 15.15 42.12 3.57
CA PHE A 477 14.13 41.35 4.26
C PHE A 477 13.67 42.02 5.55
N ASN A 478 14.57 42.70 6.25
CA ASN A 478 14.21 43.44 7.46
C ASN A 478 13.29 44.64 7.16
N SER A 479 13.55 45.41 6.12
CA SER A 479 12.67 46.51 5.68
C SER A 479 11.34 45.99 5.19
N PHE A 480 11.32 44.84 4.51
CA PHE A 480 10.09 44.15 4.07
C PHE A 480 9.20 43.79 5.26
N ILE A 481 9.74 43.08 6.28
CA ILE A 481 8.94 42.68 7.46
C ILE A 481 8.46 43.88 8.27
N GLN A 482 9.24 44.98 8.31
CA GLN A 482 8.80 46.22 8.94
C GLN A 482 7.66 46.89 8.15
N LYS A 483 7.79 47.00 6.83
CA LYS A 483 6.77 47.58 5.94
C LYS A 483 5.42 46.91 6.11
N TRP A 484 5.42 45.61 6.18
CA TRP A 484 4.21 44.78 6.27
C TRP A 484 3.80 44.42 7.71
N ASN A 485 4.55 44.96 8.73
CA ASN A 485 4.34 44.69 10.15
C ASN A 485 4.26 43.20 10.51
N ILE A 486 5.11 42.36 9.87
CA ILE A 486 5.20 40.91 10.10
C ILE A 486 5.94 40.63 11.40
N LYS A 487 5.37 39.80 12.27
CA LYS A 487 5.91 39.51 13.60
C LYS A 487 6.39 38.04 13.68
N PRO A 488 7.29 37.71 14.61
CA PRO A 488 7.69 36.36 14.89
C PRO A 488 6.46 35.44 15.16
N GLY A 489 6.38 34.33 14.41
CA GLY A 489 5.27 33.39 14.49
C GLY A 489 4.10 33.64 13.55
N ASP A 490 4.08 34.77 12.83
CA ASP A 490 3.03 35.07 11.84
C ASP A 490 3.16 34.23 10.57
N ILE A 491 4.37 33.79 10.24
CA ILE A 491 4.66 33.05 8.98
C ILE A 491 4.93 31.59 9.27
N ASP A 492 4.24 30.75 8.56
CA ASP A 492 4.34 29.30 8.66
C ASP A 492 5.29 28.69 7.61
N PHE A 493 5.32 29.28 6.41
CA PHE A 493 6.08 28.77 5.26
C PHE A 493 6.75 29.91 4.50
N ILE A 494 8.00 29.71 4.08
CA ILE A 494 8.73 30.62 3.19
C ILE A 494 9.30 29.82 2.02
N GLN A 495 8.99 30.26 0.80
CA GLN A 495 9.63 29.81 -0.44
C GLN A 495 10.56 30.89 -0.96
N ILE A 496 11.76 30.53 -1.37
CA ILE A 496 12.77 31.41 -2.00
C ILE A 496 13.17 30.75 -3.32
N ASP A 497 12.99 31.48 -4.41
CA ASP A 497 13.29 31.06 -5.77
C ASP A 497 13.66 32.32 -6.59
N THR A 498 14.93 32.70 -6.55
CA THR A 498 15.42 34.01 -7.05
C THR A 498 16.60 33.89 -8.00
N GLU A 499 16.82 32.66 -8.50
CA GLU A 499 17.77 32.40 -9.55
C GLU A 499 19.19 32.86 -9.20
N GLY A 500 19.65 32.54 -7.94
CA GLY A 500 21.01 32.71 -7.51
C GLY A 500 21.24 33.68 -6.33
N PHE A 501 20.23 34.43 -5.88
CA PHE A 501 20.34 35.29 -4.69
C PHE A 501 19.77 34.62 -3.42
N ASP A 502 19.33 33.39 -3.54
CA ASP A 502 18.60 32.57 -2.54
C ASP A 502 19.35 32.42 -1.23
N TYR A 503 20.67 32.19 -1.29
CA TYR A 503 21.49 32.06 -0.10
C TYR A 503 21.51 33.36 0.72
N ASP A 504 21.69 34.52 0.07
CA ASP A 504 21.77 35.81 0.72
C ASP A 504 20.43 36.19 1.38
N ILE A 505 19.31 35.88 0.74
CA ILE A 505 17.95 36.01 1.29
C ILE A 505 17.75 35.10 2.48
N ALA A 506 18.10 33.80 2.34
CA ALA A 506 17.98 32.83 3.43
C ALA A 506 18.78 33.28 4.67
N MET A 507 19.99 33.79 4.47
CA MET A 507 20.81 34.32 5.58
C MET A 507 20.17 35.53 6.25
N GLN A 508 19.53 36.45 5.52
CA GLN A 508 18.78 37.56 6.10
C GLN A 508 17.59 37.05 6.93
N ILE A 509 16.86 36.08 6.42
CA ILE A 509 15.73 35.46 7.14
C ILE A 509 16.20 34.79 8.43
N LEU A 510 17.30 34.03 8.39
CA LEU A 510 17.87 33.37 9.57
C LEU A 510 18.40 34.36 10.63
N GLN A 511 18.84 35.55 10.21
CA GLN A 511 19.23 36.62 11.11
C GLN A 511 18.04 37.40 11.68
N SER A 512 16.89 37.34 11.03
CA SER A 512 15.63 37.87 11.54
C SER A 512 15.02 36.94 12.58
N ASN A 513 14.03 37.40 13.32
CA ASN A 513 13.26 36.54 14.22
C ASN A 513 12.06 35.87 13.51
N ILE A 514 11.98 35.94 12.18
CA ILE A 514 10.90 35.38 11.37
C ILE A 514 11.32 34.00 10.85
N LEU A 515 11.20 32.97 11.70
CA LEU A 515 11.60 31.62 11.36
C LEU A 515 10.35 30.77 11.12
N PRO A 516 10.02 30.39 9.87
CA PRO A 516 8.85 29.60 9.55
C PRO A 516 9.02 28.14 10.02
N LYS A 517 7.95 27.34 9.95
CA LYS A 517 8.01 25.90 10.20
C LYS A 517 8.45 25.10 8.99
N LEU A 518 8.32 25.66 7.80
CA LEU A 518 8.69 25.04 6.54
C LEU A 518 9.43 26.06 5.66
N PHE A 519 10.56 25.65 5.09
CA PHE A 519 11.29 26.36 4.03
C PHE A 519 11.35 25.50 2.75
N LYS A 520 11.25 26.14 1.61
CA LYS A 520 11.72 25.67 0.30
C LYS A 520 12.69 26.72 -0.24
N ILE A 521 13.94 26.36 -0.50
CA ILE A 521 14.99 27.29 -0.93
C ILE A 521 15.65 26.69 -2.16
N GLU A 522 15.62 27.39 -3.29
CA GLU A 522 16.34 26.97 -4.48
C GLU A 522 17.86 26.98 -4.24
N ILE A 523 18.54 25.92 -4.66
CA ILE A 523 20.00 25.78 -4.53
C ILE A 523 20.71 25.53 -5.86
N ALA A 524 19.96 25.54 -6.98
CA ALA A 524 20.50 25.29 -8.32
C ALA A 524 21.60 26.30 -8.70
N HIS A 525 21.41 27.57 -8.33
CA HIS A 525 22.24 28.69 -8.75
C HIS A 525 23.15 29.21 -7.66
N ILE A 526 23.32 28.53 -6.56
CA ILE A 526 24.28 28.83 -5.51
C ILE A 526 25.44 27.84 -5.49
N THR A 527 26.59 28.22 -4.93
CA THR A 527 27.73 27.30 -4.86
C THR A 527 27.46 26.15 -3.89
N TYR A 528 28.02 24.97 -4.19
CA TYR A 528 27.91 23.76 -3.34
C TYR A 528 28.28 24.08 -1.87
N THR A 529 29.34 24.86 -1.64
CA THR A 529 29.78 25.26 -0.29
C THR A 529 28.69 26.04 0.44
N LYS A 530 28.05 27.03 -0.23
CA LYS A 530 26.93 27.81 0.33
C LYS A 530 25.73 26.88 0.66
N ALA A 531 25.37 25.97 -0.23
CA ALA A 531 24.27 25.05 -0.02
C ALA A 531 24.51 24.11 1.19
N VAL A 532 25.72 23.54 1.30
CA VAL A 532 26.10 22.68 2.43
C VAL A 532 26.12 23.45 3.74
N TYR A 533 26.67 24.69 3.75
CA TYR A 533 26.70 25.53 4.93
C TYR A 533 25.30 25.94 5.39
N LEU A 534 24.42 26.33 4.46
CA LEU A 534 23.04 26.68 4.76
C LEU A 534 22.27 25.46 5.37
N LYS A 535 22.42 24.29 4.78
CA LYS A 535 21.85 23.04 5.33
C LYS A 535 22.35 22.78 6.74
N TRP A 536 23.67 22.84 6.95
CA TRP A 536 24.28 22.63 8.27
C TRP A 536 23.76 23.65 9.30
N LEU A 537 23.65 24.94 8.94
CA LEU A 537 23.15 26.00 9.81
C LEU A 537 21.69 25.75 10.22
N LEU A 538 20.83 25.39 9.26
CA LEU A 538 19.42 25.05 9.51
C LEU A 538 19.28 23.86 10.46
N GLU A 539 20.09 22.80 10.27
CA GLU A 539 20.03 21.60 11.10
C GLU A 539 20.59 21.83 12.50
N THR A 540 21.79 22.43 12.61
CA THR A 540 22.52 22.49 13.88
C THR A 540 22.15 23.66 14.76
N HIS A 541 21.82 24.82 14.19
CA HIS A 541 21.55 26.05 14.96
C HIS A 541 20.05 26.36 15.05
N HIS A 542 19.28 25.93 14.06
CA HIS A 542 17.86 26.26 14.02
C HIS A 542 16.94 25.03 14.20
N GLY A 543 17.49 23.81 14.31
CA GLY A 543 16.75 22.59 14.63
C GLY A 543 15.77 22.11 13.56
N TYR A 544 16.04 22.39 12.29
CA TYR A 544 15.26 21.86 11.18
C TYR A 544 15.72 20.45 10.79
N THR A 545 14.81 19.66 10.25
CA THR A 545 15.15 18.48 9.47
C THR A 545 15.25 18.90 8.00
N CYS A 546 16.39 18.61 7.35
CA CYS A 546 16.66 19.07 5.99
C CYS A 546 16.88 17.91 5.03
N PHE A 547 16.40 18.06 3.79
CA PHE A 547 16.72 17.17 2.67
C PHE A 547 16.75 17.98 1.36
N ILE A 548 17.33 17.40 0.32
CA ILE A 548 17.36 18.00 -1.02
C ILE A 548 16.35 17.27 -1.88
N ASP A 549 15.46 18.01 -2.54
CA ASP A 549 14.52 17.54 -3.54
C ASP A 549 14.83 18.24 -4.86
N ASN A 550 15.43 17.49 -5.80
CA ASN A 550 15.97 18.04 -7.05
C ASN A 550 16.97 19.18 -6.81
N TYR A 551 16.55 20.41 -7.04
CA TYR A 551 17.34 21.63 -6.91
C TYR A 551 16.92 22.48 -5.71
N ASP A 552 16.09 21.97 -4.84
CA ASP A 552 15.55 22.66 -3.68
C ASP A 552 16.12 22.09 -2.36
N LEU A 553 16.53 22.95 -1.46
CA LEU A 553 16.75 22.60 -0.05
C LEU A 553 15.42 22.78 0.70
N VAL A 554 14.86 21.67 1.15
CA VAL A 554 13.64 21.67 1.97
C VAL A 554 14.03 21.50 3.43
N ALA A 555 13.57 22.43 4.29
CA ALA A 555 13.84 22.38 5.73
C ALA A 555 12.54 22.56 6.52
N TYR A 556 12.27 21.67 7.49
CA TYR A 556 11.03 21.70 8.25
C TYR A 556 11.22 21.31 9.72
N LYS A 557 10.30 21.79 10.57
CA LYS A 557 10.25 21.52 12.03
C LYS A 557 8.80 21.51 12.52
N PHE A 558 8.12 20.37 12.34
CA PHE A 558 6.73 20.15 12.80
C PHE A 558 6.41 18.66 12.98
#